data_fc3d9a54cf0d3aa71313865200c2742c
#
_entry.id   fc3d9a54cf0d3aa71313865200c2742c
#
_cell.length_a   1.000
_cell.length_b   1.000
_cell.length_c   1.000
_cell.angle_alpha   90.00
_cell.angle_beta   90.00
_cell.angle_gamma   90.00
#
_symmetry.space_group_name_H-M   'P 1'
#
loop_
_entity.id
_entity.type
_entity.pdbx_description
1 polymer ?
#
loop_
_entity_poly.entity_id
_entity_poly.type
_entity_poly.pdbx_seq_one_letter_code
_entity_poly.pdbx_strand_id
1 'polypeptide(L)'
;DPTMAAILVTAYRCGRSRSVQTVWSRISHKVQNKQPATSFGTDVNLVETHVDWASRAKLHPARIRGRKWLPGSASPNYPEFLKPPRHGYPYVFTPEDDTTASPEGCAVAVRKVVHEVLEKNKNGAVLFRGLPLQTAEDFSRVVNNLGLKLMRYEGGAAVRTEIAKAVNTASDEPPEFCIELHNELACTSHFPEKVIFFCLDPPSPGAGGETVIADVREILPRLDKDVVDKFEKLGVMYWHHLPSHTHGAYVSWQKAFLTEDRAAVEKHMTANGTSWRWEDGNLSWWITRPSMFKYRGQKLWFCCVHGNNASFLKAHPLWFDKDLPNHHFPFTTYYGDGTDIEAEVLQHIRDVHWQMQKGDLLVLNNMYCQHARLGFTGKRKLAVALAKQAQDYPEDY
;
A
#
# COMPACT_ATOMS: atom_id res chain seq x y z
N ASP A 1 10.52 -16.97 -28.08
CA ASP A 1 9.17 -16.41 -28.16
C ASP A 1 8.92 -15.55 -26.96
N PRO A 2 8.78 -14.25 -27.11
CA PRO A 2 8.61 -13.36 -25.99
C PRO A 2 7.11 -13.15 -25.78
N THR A 3 6.54 -13.83 -24.83
CA THR A 3 5.17 -13.55 -24.46
C THR A 3 5.01 -13.57 -22.96
N MET A 4 4.54 -12.43 -22.49
CA MET A 4 3.72 -12.26 -21.32
C MET A 4 4.43 -11.84 -20.03
N ALA A 5 4.64 -10.56 -19.92
CA ALA A 5 4.53 -9.91 -18.63
C ALA A 5 3.06 -9.96 -18.18
N ALA A 6 2.58 -11.10 -17.80
CA ALA A 6 1.27 -11.24 -17.20
C ALA A 6 1.45 -11.67 -15.76
N ILE A 7 0.86 -10.92 -14.88
CA ILE A 7 0.57 -11.35 -13.52
C ILE A 7 -0.09 -12.70 -13.58
N LEU A 8 0.53 -13.71 -13.02
CA LEU A 8 0.11 -15.09 -13.16
C LEU A 8 -1.30 -15.32 -12.63
N VAL A 9 -2.21 -15.42 -13.56
CA VAL A 9 -3.33 -16.35 -13.47
C VAL A 9 -3.48 -17.01 -14.82
N THR A 10 -3.21 -18.29 -14.86
CA THR A 10 -3.36 -19.16 -16.02
C THR A 10 -4.77 -19.03 -16.61
N ALA A 11 -4.83 -18.60 -17.86
CA ALA A 11 -6.08 -18.52 -18.59
C ALA A 11 -6.63 -19.92 -18.84
N TYR A 12 -7.79 -20.22 -18.30
CA TYR A 12 -8.66 -21.28 -18.79
C TYR A 12 -9.91 -20.64 -19.40
N ARG A 13 -10.19 -20.99 -20.65
CA ARG A 13 -11.43 -20.62 -21.34
C ARG A 13 -12.61 -21.12 -20.52
N CYS A 14 -13.47 -20.24 -20.10
CA CYS A 14 -14.76 -20.60 -19.52
C CYS A 14 -15.89 -20.13 -20.43
N GLY A 15 -16.81 -21.04 -20.69
CA GLY A 15 -17.95 -20.88 -21.56
C GLY A 15 -18.92 -19.78 -21.08
N ARG A 16 -19.62 -19.22 -22.04
CA ARG A 16 -20.62 -18.16 -21.88
C ARG A 16 -21.76 -18.59 -20.97
N SER A 17 -22.01 -17.83 -19.93
CA SER A 17 -23.29 -17.81 -19.22
C SER A 17 -23.91 -16.40 -19.34
N ARG A 18 -25.11 -16.39 -19.95
CA ARG A 18 -25.94 -15.19 -20.12
C ARG A 18 -26.66 -14.91 -18.80
N SER A 19 -26.31 -13.89 -18.07
CA SER A 19 -27.24 -13.17 -17.19
C SER A 19 -26.54 -12.08 -16.34
N VAL A 20 -26.16 -10.95 -16.90
CA VAL A 20 -25.93 -9.67 -16.15
C VAL A 20 -26.11 -8.49 -17.12
N GLN A 21 -27.19 -8.45 -17.88
CA GLN A 21 -27.45 -7.35 -18.81
C GLN A 21 -28.30 -6.21 -18.25
N THR A 22 -28.75 -6.28 -17.00
CA THR A 22 -29.86 -5.42 -16.56
C THR A 22 -29.46 -4.13 -15.82
N VAL A 23 -28.22 -3.98 -15.41
CA VAL A 23 -27.79 -2.78 -14.64
C VAL A 23 -27.11 -1.71 -15.52
N TRP A 24 -26.46 -2.10 -16.61
CA TRP A 24 -25.68 -1.17 -17.45
C TRP A 24 -26.49 -0.42 -18.53
N SER A 25 -27.66 -0.87 -18.89
CA SER A 25 -28.50 -0.18 -19.88
C SER A 25 -29.00 1.21 -19.43
N ARG A 26 -28.87 1.56 -18.14
CA ARG A 26 -29.27 2.88 -17.61
C ARG A 26 -28.13 3.89 -17.51
N ILE A 27 -26.86 3.49 -17.66
CA ILE A 27 -25.70 4.38 -17.50
C ILE A 27 -25.26 5.00 -18.84
N SER A 28 -25.54 4.36 -19.96
CA SER A 28 -25.11 4.82 -21.28
C SER A 28 -25.88 6.05 -21.84
N HIS A 29 -26.91 6.55 -21.17
CA HIS A 29 -27.77 7.60 -21.77
C HIS A 29 -27.66 9.01 -21.19
N LYS A 30 -26.75 9.34 -20.28
CA LYS A 30 -26.65 10.73 -19.74
C LYS A 30 -25.25 11.16 -19.35
N VAL A 31 -24.31 11.26 -20.26
CA VAL A 31 -23.19 12.22 -20.10
C VAL A 31 -22.72 12.66 -21.48
N GLN A 32 -23.41 13.60 -22.09
CA GLN A 32 -22.84 14.46 -23.12
C GLN A 32 -22.43 15.79 -22.46
N ASN A 33 -21.14 15.96 -22.20
CA ASN A 33 -20.54 17.27 -22.03
C ASN A 33 -19.27 17.35 -22.86
N LYS A 34 -19.30 18.27 -23.80
CA LYS A 34 -18.27 18.54 -24.80
C LYS A 34 -17.02 19.14 -24.16
N GLN A 35 -15.89 18.44 -24.26
CA GLN A 35 -14.55 19.04 -24.30
C GLN A 35 -13.87 18.62 -25.61
N PRO A 36 -12.92 19.39 -26.18
CA PRO A 36 -12.39 19.16 -27.51
C PRO A 36 -11.63 17.82 -27.55
N ALA A 37 -12.05 16.95 -28.47
CA ALA A 37 -11.44 15.65 -28.69
C ALA A 37 -10.13 15.82 -29.46
N THR A 38 -9.00 15.59 -28.79
CA THR A 38 -7.83 15.06 -29.46
C THR A 38 -8.07 13.55 -29.62
N SER A 39 -8.13 13.09 -30.85
CA SER A 39 -8.33 11.68 -31.18
C SER A 39 -7.08 10.89 -30.80
N PHE A 40 -7.09 10.31 -29.61
CA PHE A 40 -6.16 9.25 -29.21
C PHE A 40 -6.86 7.91 -29.34
N GLY A 41 -6.14 6.92 -29.88
CA GLY A 41 -6.64 5.63 -30.35
C GLY A 41 -7.61 4.91 -29.42
N THR A 42 -8.47 4.14 -30.06
CA THR A 42 -9.53 3.22 -29.58
C THR A 42 -9.81 3.18 -28.07
N ASP A 43 -11.01 3.60 -27.70
CA ASP A 43 -11.51 3.52 -26.33
C ASP A 43 -11.47 2.05 -25.85
N VAL A 44 -10.80 1.81 -24.71
CA VAL A 44 -10.85 0.53 -24.02
C VAL A 44 -12.20 0.43 -23.31
N ASN A 45 -12.98 -0.60 -23.62
CA ASN A 45 -14.14 -0.95 -22.83
C ASN A 45 -13.75 -1.93 -21.74
N LEU A 46 -13.89 -1.49 -20.46
CA LEU A 46 -13.59 -2.31 -19.28
C LEU A 46 -14.89 -2.87 -18.72
N VAL A 47 -14.93 -4.20 -18.59
CA VAL A 47 -16.07 -4.90 -18.02
C VAL A 47 -15.72 -5.50 -16.67
N GLU A 48 -16.67 -5.48 -15.74
CA GLU A 48 -16.50 -6.18 -14.47
C GLU A 48 -16.43 -7.69 -14.73
N THR A 49 -15.39 -8.31 -14.18
CA THR A 49 -15.12 -9.74 -14.38
C THR A 49 -15.21 -10.45 -13.03
N HIS A 50 -16.12 -11.40 -12.95
CA HIS A 50 -16.20 -12.27 -11.79
C HIS A 50 -15.03 -13.25 -11.79
N VAL A 51 -14.22 -13.23 -10.74
CA VAL A 51 -13.11 -14.16 -10.54
C VAL A 51 -13.49 -15.15 -9.44
N ASP A 52 -13.51 -16.44 -9.78
CA ASP A 52 -13.61 -17.48 -8.76
C ASP A 52 -12.29 -17.62 -8.02
N TRP A 53 -12.16 -16.89 -6.92
CA TRP A 53 -10.98 -16.89 -6.07
C TRP A 53 -10.84 -18.22 -5.31
N ALA A 54 -11.94 -18.90 -4.99
CA ALA A 54 -11.92 -20.13 -4.21
C ALA A 54 -11.20 -21.26 -4.94
N SER A 55 -11.39 -21.37 -6.26
CA SER A 55 -10.70 -22.37 -7.09
C SER A 55 -9.21 -22.04 -7.32
N ARG A 56 -8.81 -20.78 -7.15
CA ARG A 56 -7.46 -20.28 -7.45
C ARG A 56 -6.59 -20.06 -6.21
N ALA A 57 -7.20 -19.96 -5.05
CA ALA A 57 -6.53 -19.60 -3.80
C ALA A 57 -5.88 -20.81 -3.11
N LYS A 58 -5.11 -21.60 -3.82
CA LYS A 58 -4.06 -22.38 -3.16
C LYS A 58 -2.95 -21.40 -2.79
N LEU A 59 -3.11 -20.77 -1.64
CA LEU A 59 -2.07 -19.98 -1.02
C LEU A 59 -0.92 -20.92 -0.66
N HIS A 60 0.17 -20.81 -1.39
CA HIS A 60 1.44 -21.42 -1.03
C HIS A 60 2.38 -20.27 -0.63
N PRO A 61 2.20 -19.68 0.57
CA PRO A 61 3.15 -18.69 1.03
C PRO A 61 4.52 -19.34 1.11
N ALA A 62 5.56 -18.64 0.69
CA ALA A 62 6.91 -19.08 0.88
C ALA A 62 7.13 -19.25 2.40
N ARG A 63 7.33 -20.49 2.85
CA ARG A 63 7.63 -20.77 4.27
C ARG A 63 9.05 -20.34 4.53
N ILE A 64 9.22 -19.25 5.27
CA ILE A 64 10.52 -18.80 5.72
C ILE A 64 10.79 -19.47 7.07
N ARG A 65 11.68 -20.44 7.04
CA ARG A 65 12.02 -21.29 8.17
C ARG A 65 12.57 -20.46 9.32
N GLY A 66 12.07 -20.67 10.54
CA GLY A 66 12.65 -20.12 11.77
C GLY A 66 12.29 -18.68 12.10
N ARG A 67 11.34 -18.05 11.43
CA ARG A 67 10.97 -16.67 11.68
C ARG A 67 10.04 -16.52 12.87
N LYS A 68 10.52 -15.84 13.90
CA LYS A 68 9.69 -15.34 15.01
C LYS A 68 9.36 -13.87 14.73
N TRP A 69 8.09 -13.52 14.74
CA TRP A 69 7.62 -12.16 14.47
C TRP A 69 7.83 -11.22 15.64
N LEU A 70 7.54 -11.72 16.83
CA LEU A 70 7.77 -11.06 18.11
C LEU A 70 8.31 -12.08 19.09
N PRO A 71 9.01 -11.66 20.16
CA PRO A 71 9.23 -12.51 21.31
C PRO A 71 7.87 -13.05 21.78
N GLY A 72 7.65 -14.37 21.66
CA GLY A 72 6.39 -15.01 22.00
C GLY A 72 5.40 -15.24 20.85
N SER A 73 5.46 -14.51 19.75
CA SER A 73 4.64 -14.77 18.56
C SER A 73 5.38 -15.75 17.64
N ALA A 74 5.20 -17.02 17.86
CA ALA A 74 5.72 -18.06 16.98
C ALA A 74 4.54 -18.81 16.36
N SER A 75 3.80 -18.19 15.44
CA SER A 75 2.99 -18.98 14.53
C SER A 75 3.90 -19.48 13.41
N PRO A 76 4.24 -20.81 13.35
CA PRO A 76 4.93 -21.37 12.20
C PRO A 76 4.05 -21.35 10.93
N ASN A 77 2.80 -20.97 11.07
CA ASN A 77 1.73 -21.07 10.10
C ASN A 77 1.27 -19.70 9.57
N TYR A 78 2.01 -18.66 9.87
CA TYR A 78 1.84 -17.40 9.17
C TYR A 78 2.06 -17.65 7.66
N PRO A 79 1.09 -17.42 6.80
CA PRO A 79 -0.12 -16.61 6.93
C PRO A 79 -1.44 -17.42 6.92
N GLU A 80 -1.68 -18.28 7.88
CA GLU A 80 -2.94 -19.07 7.99
C GLU A 80 -4.20 -18.21 8.01
N PHE A 81 -4.08 -16.96 8.45
CA PHE A 81 -5.20 -16.04 8.60
C PHE A 81 -5.63 -15.35 7.30
N LEU A 82 -4.88 -15.56 6.19
CA LEU A 82 -5.24 -14.97 4.93
C LEU A 82 -6.43 -15.71 4.32
N LYS A 83 -7.50 -14.96 4.08
CA LYS A 83 -8.68 -15.47 3.36
C LYS A 83 -8.53 -15.18 1.87
N PRO A 84 -9.14 -15.99 0.98
CA PRO A 84 -9.22 -15.66 -0.43
C PRO A 84 -9.99 -14.34 -0.62
N PRO A 85 -9.73 -13.57 -1.68
CA PRO A 85 -10.53 -12.40 -2.01
C PRO A 85 -12.02 -12.77 -2.12
N ARG A 86 -12.88 -11.84 -1.73
CA ARG A 86 -14.32 -11.97 -1.88
C ARG A 86 -14.80 -11.17 -3.09
N HIS A 87 -15.96 -11.50 -3.63
CA HIS A 87 -16.58 -10.70 -4.67
C HIS A 87 -16.70 -9.24 -4.24
N GLY A 88 -16.29 -8.32 -5.12
CA GLY A 88 -16.30 -6.89 -4.86
C GLY A 88 -15.18 -6.35 -3.97
N TYR A 89 -14.23 -7.20 -3.53
CA TYR A 89 -13.08 -6.74 -2.76
C TYR A 89 -11.82 -7.59 -3.05
N PRO A 90 -11.03 -7.14 -4.05
CA PRO A 90 -11.27 -6.02 -4.96
C PRO A 90 -12.34 -6.33 -6.02
N TYR A 91 -12.96 -5.30 -6.58
CA TYR A 91 -13.63 -5.44 -7.87
C TYR A 91 -12.59 -5.64 -8.95
N VAL A 92 -12.87 -6.54 -9.91
CA VAL A 92 -11.95 -6.86 -11.00
C VAL A 92 -12.55 -6.41 -12.33
N PHE A 93 -11.74 -5.68 -13.11
CA PHE A 93 -12.09 -5.24 -14.44
C PHE A 93 -11.09 -5.74 -15.47
N THR A 94 -11.57 -6.20 -16.60
CA THR A 94 -10.76 -6.62 -17.74
C THR A 94 -11.25 -5.93 -19.01
N PRO A 95 -10.39 -5.73 -20.03
CA PRO A 95 -10.87 -5.37 -21.35
C PRO A 95 -11.91 -6.39 -21.85
N GLU A 96 -12.96 -5.90 -22.51
CA GLU A 96 -13.99 -6.78 -23.10
C GLU A 96 -13.42 -7.60 -24.25
N ASP A 97 -12.54 -7.00 -25.03
CA ASP A 97 -11.85 -7.61 -26.18
C ASP A 97 -10.33 -7.44 -26.03
N ASP A 98 -9.55 -8.19 -26.82
CA ASP A 98 -8.11 -8.00 -26.93
C ASP A 98 -7.84 -6.57 -27.44
N THR A 99 -7.25 -5.75 -26.62
CA THR A 99 -7.04 -4.36 -26.92
C THR A 99 -5.56 -4.07 -27.19
N THR A 100 -5.32 -3.20 -28.16
CA THR A 100 -4.02 -2.59 -28.45
C THR A 100 -3.97 -1.11 -28.08
N ALA A 101 -4.86 -0.70 -27.19
CA ALA A 101 -4.98 0.69 -26.77
C ALA A 101 -3.68 1.24 -26.20
N SER A 102 -3.45 2.52 -26.42
CA SER A 102 -2.34 3.24 -25.81
C SER A 102 -2.50 3.34 -24.29
N PRO A 103 -1.43 3.55 -23.52
CA PRO A 103 -1.52 3.83 -22.09
C PRO A 103 -2.46 4.98 -21.74
N GLU A 104 -2.56 6.01 -22.58
CA GLU A 104 -3.49 7.13 -22.41
C GLU A 104 -4.96 6.69 -22.59
N GLY A 105 -5.23 5.82 -23.58
CA GLY A 105 -6.54 5.21 -23.77
C GLY A 105 -6.94 4.36 -22.57
N CYS A 106 -6.00 3.55 -22.07
CA CYS A 106 -6.19 2.79 -20.83
C CYS A 106 -6.48 3.72 -19.65
N ALA A 107 -5.77 4.84 -19.51
CA ALA A 107 -5.99 5.79 -18.42
C ALA A 107 -7.41 6.37 -18.41
N VAL A 108 -7.99 6.64 -19.57
CA VAL A 108 -9.40 7.13 -19.68
C VAL A 108 -10.37 6.10 -19.12
N ALA A 109 -10.21 4.82 -19.51
CA ALA A 109 -11.08 3.74 -19.04
C ALA A 109 -10.90 3.47 -17.54
N VAL A 110 -9.65 3.37 -17.08
CA VAL A 110 -9.30 3.19 -15.66
C VAL A 110 -9.87 4.32 -14.80
N ARG A 111 -9.76 5.59 -15.24
CA ARG A 111 -10.30 6.74 -14.50
C ARG A 111 -11.80 6.65 -14.32
N LYS A 112 -12.56 6.22 -15.34
CA LYS A 112 -14.02 6.04 -15.24
C LYS A 112 -14.35 5.01 -14.15
N VAL A 113 -13.70 3.85 -14.17
CA VAL A 113 -13.92 2.79 -13.19
C VAL A 113 -13.50 3.23 -11.78
N VAL A 114 -12.32 3.84 -11.63
CA VAL A 114 -11.85 4.35 -10.33
C VAL A 114 -12.86 5.35 -9.75
N HIS A 115 -13.39 6.25 -10.56
CA HIS A 115 -14.41 7.19 -10.10
C HIS A 115 -15.69 6.50 -9.63
N GLU A 116 -16.23 5.55 -10.39
CA GLU A 116 -17.45 4.84 -10.01
C GLU A 116 -17.24 3.95 -8.78
N VAL A 117 -16.16 3.17 -8.76
CA VAL A 117 -15.95 2.14 -7.73
C VAL A 117 -15.42 2.73 -6.43
N LEU A 118 -14.37 3.55 -6.49
CA LEU A 118 -13.72 4.06 -5.27
C LEU A 118 -14.37 5.33 -4.74
N GLU A 119 -14.82 6.22 -5.62
CA GLU A 119 -15.36 7.52 -5.17
C GLU A 119 -16.85 7.45 -4.88
N LYS A 120 -17.66 7.01 -5.85
CA LYS A 120 -19.13 6.97 -5.67
C LYS A 120 -19.57 5.82 -4.78
N ASN A 121 -19.10 4.59 -5.09
CA ASN A 121 -19.52 3.40 -4.35
C ASN A 121 -18.72 3.19 -3.06
N LYS A 122 -17.73 4.07 -2.77
CA LYS A 122 -16.90 4.04 -1.57
C LYS A 122 -16.24 2.68 -1.33
N ASN A 123 -15.84 1.98 -2.41
CA ASN A 123 -15.08 0.74 -2.28
C ASN A 123 -13.61 1.05 -1.94
N GLY A 124 -12.93 0.10 -1.27
CA GLY A 124 -11.52 0.28 -0.88
C GLY A 124 -10.54 -0.06 -2.00
N ALA A 125 -10.91 -0.91 -2.95
CA ALA A 125 -9.98 -1.49 -3.90
C ALA A 125 -10.62 -1.83 -5.24
N VAL A 126 -9.89 -1.59 -6.33
CA VAL A 126 -10.23 -2.02 -7.68
C VAL A 126 -9.00 -2.58 -8.38
N LEU A 127 -9.18 -3.67 -9.10
CA LEU A 127 -8.15 -4.41 -9.82
C LEU A 127 -8.41 -4.35 -11.32
N PHE A 128 -7.39 -4.00 -12.08
CA PHE A 128 -7.43 -4.08 -13.54
C PHE A 128 -6.50 -5.20 -14.00
N ARG A 129 -6.98 -6.03 -14.91
CA ARG A 129 -6.25 -7.17 -15.44
C ARG A 129 -6.34 -7.22 -16.95
N GLY A 130 -5.23 -7.60 -17.62
CA GLY A 130 -5.21 -7.72 -19.09
C GLY A 130 -5.11 -6.40 -19.84
N LEU A 131 -4.76 -5.29 -19.15
CA LEU A 131 -4.40 -4.06 -19.86
C LEU A 131 -3.09 -4.27 -20.65
N PRO A 132 -2.94 -3.66 -21.85
CA PRO A 132 -1.77 -3.81 -22.70
C PRO A 132 -0.59 -2.94 -22.22
N LEU A 133 -0.23 -3.09 -20.95
CA LEU A 133 0.85 -2.34 -20.28
C LEU A 133 1.96 -3.30 -19.89
N GLN A 134 3.21 -2.98 -20.21
CA GLN A 134 4.32 -3.89 -19.98
C GLN A 134 5.48 -3.25 -19.22
N THR A 135 5.64 -1.93 -19.31
CA THR A 135 6.81 -1.22 -18.80
C THR A 135 6.45 -0.22 -17.69
N ALA A 136 7.46 0.24 -16.97
CA ALA A 136 7.29 1.32 -16.00
C ALA A 136 6.87 2.63 -16.70
N GLU A 137 7.30 2.84 -17.93
CA GLU A 137 6.96 3.99 -18.77
C GLU A 137 5.48 3.94 -19.17
N ASP A 138 4.94 2.77 -19.56
CA ASP A 138 3.51 2.62 -19.82
C ASP A 138 2.69 2.95 -18.58
N PHE A 139 3.09 2.41 -17.44
CA PHE A 139 2.45 2.71 -16.16
C PHE A 139 2.54 4.21 -15.81
N SER A 140 3.70 4.84 -16.03
CA SER A 140 3.89 6.28 -15.86
C SER A 140 2.93 7.09 -16.73
N ARG A 141 2.76 6.70 -18.00
CA ARG A 141 1.81 7.35 -18.92
C ARG A 141 0.38 7.19 -18.43
N VAL A 142 -0.01 6.02 -17.93
CA VAL A 142 -1.34 5.81 -17.33
C VAL A 142 -1.53 6.75 -16.14
N VAL A 143 -0.67 6.71 -15.12
CA VAL A 143 -0.90 7.48 -13.88
C VAL A 143 -0.87 8.98 -14.09
N ASN A 144 -0.02 9.48 -15.01
CA ASN A 144 0.01 10.90 -15.36
C ASN A 144 -1.26 11.37 -16.12
N ASN A 145 -2.04 10.44 -16.71
CA ASN A 145 -3.28 10.71 -17.42
C ASN A 145 -4.56 10.32 -16.68
N LEU A 146 -4.46 9.84 -15.42
CA LEU A 146 -5.64 9.53 -14.59
C LEU A 146 -6.41 10.77 -14.11
N GLY A 147 -5.87 11.98 -14.30
CA GLY A 147 -6.48 13.21 -13.78
C GLY A 147 -6.37 13.35 -12.27
N LEU A 148 -5.45 12.64 -11.64
CA LEU A 148 -5.16 12.72 -10.22
C LEU A 148 -3.96 13.64 -9.96
N LYS A 149 -3.97 14.32 -8.81
CA LYS A 149 -2.78 15.04 -8.35
C LYS A 149 -1.79 14.04 -7.80
N LEU A 150 -0.73 13.77 -8.56
CA LEU A 150 0.34 12.88 -8.12
C LEU A 150 1.18 13.56 -7.03
N MET A 151 1.74 12.75 -6.14
CA MET A 151 2.64 13.22 -5.10
C MET A 151 3.96 12.45 -5.12
N ARG A 152 5.01 13.08 -4.65
CA ARG A 152 6.31 12.42 -4.45
C ARG A 152 6.29 11.60 -3.16
N TYR A 153 7.09 10.56 -3.13
CA TYR A 153 7.34 9.82 -1.91
C TYR A 153 8.42 10.55 -1.11
N GLU A 154 8.04 11.20 -0.04
CA GLU A 154 8.94 11.94 0.85
C GLU A 154 8.62 11.63 2.32
N GLY A 155 9.66 11.49 3.15
CA GLY A 155 9.51 11.30 4.60
C GLY A 155 9.04 9.93 5.06
N GLY A 156 8.88 8.96 4.15
CA GLY A 156 8.53 7.59 4.51
C GLY A 156 9.73 6.79 5.03
N ALA A 157 9.44 5.71 5.75
CA ALA A 157 10.47 4.83 6.32
C ALA A 157 11.17 3.93 5.28
N ALA A 158 10.53 3.66 4.14
CA ALA A 158 11.06 2.79 3.09
C ALA A 158 11.90 3.59 2.08
N VAL A 159 12.98 2.98 1.60
CA VAL A 159 13.72 3.49 0.45
C VAL A 159 12.97 3.11 -0.82
N ARG A 160 12.77 4.08 -1.70
CA ARG A 160 12.17 3.87 -3.02
C ARG A 160 13.04 4.52 -4.09
N THR A 161 13.12 3.88 -5.24
CA THR A 161 13.84 4.38 -6.40
C THR A 161 12.84 4.80 -7.47
N GLU A 162 12.93 6.02 -7.97
CA GLU A 162 12.12 6.45 -9.12
C GLU A 162 12.61 5.71 -10.37
N ILE A 163 11.70 5.00 -11.02
CA ILE A 163 12.00 4.15 -12.20
C ILE A 163 11.35 4.69 -13.48
N ALA A 164 10.37 5.57 -13.34
CA ALA A 164 9.80 6.39 -14.41
C ALA A 164 9.13 7.61 -13.76
N LYS A 165 8.72 8.61 -14.53
CA LYS A 165 8.12 9.85 -14.01
C LYS A 165 6.93 9.56 -13.10
N ALA A 166 7.03 9.97 -11.82
CA ALA A 166 6.04 9.74 -10.76
C ALA A 166 5.78 8.26 -10.42
N VAL A 167 6.68 7.37 -10.80
CA VAL A 167 6.61 5.93 -10.57
C VAL A 167 7.87 5.46 -9.85
N ASN A 168 7.70 4.83 -8.72
CA ASN A 168 8.79 4.31 -7.89
C ASN A 168 8.76 2.78 -7.81
N THR A 169 9.85 2.17 -7.37
CA THR A 169 9.82 0.79 -6.87
C THR A 169 8.82 0.69 -5.73
N ALA A 170 8.06 -0.40 -5.65
CA ALA A 170 7.07 -0.55 -4.59
C ALA A 170 7.72 -0.77 -3.22
N SER A 171 8.83 -1.47 -3.17
CA SER A 171 9.64 -1.66 -1.96
C SER A 171 11.01 -2.23 -2.32
N ASP A 172 12.05 -1.70 -1.70
CA ASP A 172 13.42 -2.21 -1.77
C ASP A 172 13.78 -3.10 -0.56
N GLU A 173 12.80 -3.45 0.28
CA GLU A 173 12.98 -4.37 1.40
C GLU A 173 13.34 -5.80 0.93
N PRO A 174 14.16 -6.55 1.69
CA PRO A 174 14.55 -7.91 1.34
C PRO A 174 13.36 -8.79 0.94
N PRO A 175 13.52 -9.65 -0.07
CA PRO A 175 12.42 -10.49 -0.58
C PRO A 175 11.76 -11.37 0.48
N GLU A 176 12.56 -11.97 1.34
CA GLU A 176 12.10 -12.87 2.40
C GLU A 176 11.37 -12.17 3.54
N PHE A 177 11.45 -10.84 3.60
CA PHE A 177 10.83 -10.07 4.65
C PHE A 177 9.39 -9.69 4.28
N CYS A 178 8.43 -9.94 5.16
CA CYS A 178 7.06 -9.50 4.96
C CYS A 178 6.92 -8.05 5.40
N ILE A 179 6.20 -7.25 4.64
CA ILE A 179 5.80 -5.90 5.04
C ILE A 179 4.40 -6.01 5.62
N GLU A 180 4.22 -5.57 6.86
CA GLU A 180 2.94 -5.66 7.56
C GLU A 180 1.88 -4.72 6.94
N LEU A 181 0.61 -5.00 7.22
CA LEU A 181 -0.51 -4.17 6.75
C LEU A 181 -0.39 -2.75 7.28
N HIS A 182 -0.48 -1.78 6.38
CA HIS A 182 -0.34 -0.36 6.69
C HIS A 182 -1.12 0.51 5.71
N ASN A 183 -1.47 1.71 6.16
CA ASN A 183 -1.88 2.79 5.27
C ASN A 183 -0.62 3.54 4.81
N GLU A 184 -0.51 3.80 3.52
CA GLU A 184 0.67 4.45 2.94
C GLU A 184 0.89 5.82 3.56
N LEU A 185 2.11 6.06 4.06
CA LEU A 185 2.56 7.31 4.68
C LEU A 185 1.71 7.79 5.88
N ALA A 186 0.95 6.93 6.56
CA ALA A 186 0.17 7.32 7.73
C ALA A 186 1.02 7.85 8.90
N CYS A 187 2.33 7.63 8.87
CA CYS A 187 3.31 8.17 9.82
C CYS A 187 3.73 9.62 9.51
N THR A 188 3.25 10.23 8.44
CA THR A 188 3.61 11.59 8.01
C THR A 188 2.43 12.55 8.10
N SER A 189 2.68 13.86 7.98
CA SER A 189 1.63 14.88 7.89
C SER A 189 0.90 14.85 6.53
N HIS A 190 1.55 14.33 5.50
CA HIS A 190 1.04 14.32 4.13
C HIS A 190 1.02 12.89 3.59
N PHE A 191 -0.15 12.33 3.40
CA PHE A 191 -0.35 10.96 2.90
C PHE A 191 -1.24 10.94 1.65
N PRO A 192 -1.07 9.93 0.77
CA PRO A 192 -1.88 9.83 -0.43
C PRO A 192 -3.30 9.36 -0.13
N GLU A 193 -4.28 9.82 -0.89
CA GLU A 193 -5.61 9.21 -0.92
C GLU A 193 -5.65 7.96 -1.78
N LYS A 194 -4.80 7.87 -2.78
CA LYS A 194 -4.73 6.73 -3.71
C LYS A 194 -3.32 6.16 -3.75
N VAL A 195 -3.23 4.86 -3.68
CA VAL A 195 -2.00 4.08 -3.93
C VAL A 195 -2.28 3.21 -5.14
N ILE A 196 -1.40 3.27 -6.13
CA ILE A 196 -1.58 2.56 -7.39
C ILE A 196 -0.36 1.67 -7.61
N PHE A 197 -0.57 0.37 -7.62
CA PHE A 197 0.47 -0.62 -7.88
C PHE A 197 0.38 -1.17 -9.28
N PHE A 198 1.53 -1.41 -9.89
CA PHE A 198 1.66 -2.08 -11.17
C PHE A 198 2.70 -3.20 -11.09
N CYS A 199 2.33 -4.39 -11.52
CA CYS A 199 3.21 -5.54 -11.51
C CYS A 199 4.05 -5.58 -12.79
N LEU A 200 5.35 -5.32 -12.64
CA LEU A 200 6.32 -5.41 -13.73
C LEU A 200 6.81 -6.86 -13.92
N ASP A 201 7.13 -7.53 -12.83
CA ASP A 201 7.63 -8.90 -12.80
C ASP A 201 6.86 -9.68 -11.72
N PRO A 202 5.93 -10.56 -12.11
CA PRO A 202 5.23 -11.40 -11.13
C PRO A 202 6.17 -12.45 -10.55
N PRO A 203 5.98 -12.85 -9.28
CA PRO A 203 6.73 -13.96 -8.73
C PRO A 203 6.34 -15.27 -9.44
N SER A 204 7.25 -16.24 -9.48
CA SER A 204 6.94 -17.58 -9.97
C SER A 204 5.82 -18.23 -9.15
N PRO A 205 5.03 -19.12 -9.72
CA PRO A 205 4.00 -19.85 -8.97
C PRO A 205 4.57 -20.52 -7.72
N GLY A 206 3.96 -20.28 -6.56
CA GLY A 206 4.41 -20.83 -5.28
C GLY A 206 5.60 -20.10 -4.64
N ALA A 207 6.12 -19.05 -5.25
CA ALA A 207 7.23 -18.28 -4.70
C ALA A 207 6.82 -17.30 -3.59
N GLY A 208 5.53 -17.07 -3.35
CA GLY A 208 5.04 -16.06 -2.40
C GLY A 208 4.96 -14.66 -3.01
N GLY A 209 5.05 -13.63 -2.18
CA GLY A 209 5.09 -12.23 -2.61
C GLY A 209 3.74 -11.64 -2.94
N GLU A 210 2.69 -12.21 -2.41
CA GLU A 210 1.34 -11.69 -2.59
C GLU A 210 1.21 -10.28 -1.99
N THR A 211 0.45 -9.43 -2.69
CA THR A 211 -0.03 -8.17 -2.14
C THR A 211 -1.32 -8.43 -1.37
N VAL A 212 -1.28 -8.24 -0.07
CA VAL A 212 -2.45 -8.39 0.81
C VAL A 212 -3.13 -7.05 0.96
N ILE A 213 -4.45 -7.05 1.04
CA ILE A 213 -5.27 -5.86 1.29
C ILE A 213 -6.23 -6.10 2.45
N ALA A 214 -6.51 -5.05 3.22
CA ALA A 214 -7.46 -5.09 4.32
C ALA A 214 -8.39 -3.88 4.28
N ASP A 215 -9.68 -4.12 4.53
CA ASP A 215 -10.68 -3.05 4.66
C ASP A 215 -10.57 -2.43 6.06
N VAL A 216 -10.11 -1.20 6.12
CA VAL A 216 -9.90 -0.45 7.37
C VAL A 216 -11.19 -0.30 8.17
N ARG A 217 -12.34 -0.29 7.50
CA ARG A 217 -13.66 -0.19 8.16
C ARG A 217 -14.01 -1.39 9.01
N GLU A 218 -13.38 -2.54 8.75
CA GLU A 218 -13.56 -3.77 9.51
C GLU A 218 -12.56 -3.92 10.68
N ILE A 219 -11.53 -3.09 10.74
CA ILE A 219 -10.47 -3.17 11.76
C ILE A 219 -10.97 -2.60 13.07
N LEU A 220 -11.41 -1.35 13.07
CA LEU A 220 -11.80 -0.63 14.29
C LEU A 220 -12.86 -1.38 15.14
N PRO A 221 -13.91 -1.99 14.55
CA PRO A 221 -14.91 -2.75 15.35
C PRO A 221 -14.39 -4.05 15.98
N ARG A 222 -13.20 -4.51 15.59
CA ARG A 222 -12.60 -5.76 16.09
C ARG A 222 -11.50 -5.53 17.11
N LEU A 223 -11.04 -4.29 17.25
CA LEU A 223 -10.07 -3.94 18.28
C LEU A 223 -10.75 -3.84 19.63
N ASP A 224 -10.05 -4.29 20.66
CA ASP A 224 -10.53 -4.17 22.04
C ASP A 224 -10.74 -2.69 22.38
N LYS A 225 -11.86 -2.43 23.08
CA LYS A 225 -12.27 -1.07 23.41
C LYS A 225 -11.20 -0.29 24.18
N ASP A 226 -10.53 -0.92 25.13
CA ASP A 226 -9.49 -0.28 25.94
C ASP A 226 -8.28 0.13 25.09
N VAL A 227 -7.94 -0.69 24.07
CA VAL A 227 -6.91 -0.36 23.08
C VAL A 227 -7.32 0.84 22.25
N VAL A 228 -8.57 0.83 21.74
CA VAL A 228 -9.11 1.95 20.95
C VAL A 228 -9.11 3.24 21.75
N ASP A 229 -9.65 3.22 22.98
CA ASP A 229 -9.76 4.39 23.85
C ASP A 229 -8.39 4.98 24.20
N LYS A 230 -7.39 4.11 24.46
CA LYS A 230 -6.03 4.54 24.77
C LYS A 230 -5.37 5.23 23.57
N PHE A 231 -5.49 4.64 22.37
CA PHE A 231 -4.96 5.25 21.15
C PHE A 231 -5.74 6.50 20.71
N GLU A 232 -7.03 6.56 20.94
CA GLU A 232 -7.82 7.76 20.65
C GLU A 232 -7.37 8.94 21.51
N LYS A 233 -7.10 8.68 22.80
CA LYS A 233 -6.67 9.69 23.76
C LYS A 233 -5.24 10.15 23.50
N LEU A 234 -4.31 9.23 23.23
CA LEU A 234 -2.89 9.49 23.17
C LEU A 234 -2.36 9.71 21.76
N GLY A 235 -2.97 9.06 20.76
CA GLY A 235 -2.40 8.98 19.41
C GLY A 235 -1.18 8.06 19.33
N VAL A 236 -0.42 8.20 18.25
CA VAL A 236 0.80 7.44 17.97
C VAL A 236 1.96 8.39 17.73
N MET A 237 3.04 8.24 18.46
CA MET A 237 4.31 8.88 18.17
C MET A 237 5.10 7.97 17.22
N TYR A 238 5.44 8.47 16.05
CA TYR A 238 6.33 7.85 15.09
C TYR A 238 7.73 8.42 15.30
N TRP A 239 8.65 7.57 15.72
CA TRP A 239 10.04 7.90 15.96
C TRP A 239 10.91 7.30 14.86
N HIS A 240 11.85 8.08 14.37
CA HIS A 240 12.86 7.64 13.40
C HIS A 240 14.26 7.95 13.94
N HIS A 241 15.20 7.07 13.64
CA HIS A 241 16.61 7.27 13.96
C HIS A 241 17.45 6.80 12.77
N LEU A 242 18.03 7.74 12.05
CA LEU A 242 18.89 7.44 10.90
C LEU A 242 20.30 7.95 11.16
N PRO A 243 21.29 7.05 11.10
CA PRO A 243 22.67 7.43 11.18
C PRO A 243 23.13 8.17 9.93
N SER A 244 24.28 8.86 10.03
CA SER A 244 24.98 9.37 8.85
C SER A 244 25.50 8.22 8.00
N HIS A 245 25.62 8.43 6.68
CA HIS A 245 26.22 7.45 5.76
C HIS A 245 27.66 7.09 6.15
N THR A 246 28.37 7.96 6.86
CA THR A 246 29.70 7.67 7.41
C THR A 246 29.72 6.54 8.44
N HIS A 247 28.57 6.15 8.98
CA HIS A 247 28.42 5.09 9.98
C HIS A 247 27.99 3.74 9.39
N GLY A 248 28.04 3.58 8.06
CA GLY A 248 27.77 2.29 7.37
C GLY A 248 26.34 1.80 7.49
N ALA A 249 25.37 2.69 7.56
CA ALA A 249 23.98 2.39 7.82
C ALA A 249 23.24 1.79 6.63
N TYR A 250 22.25 0.98 6.93
CA TYR A 250 21.26 0.47 5.98
C TYR A 250 20.55 1.59 5.20
N VAL A 251 20.03 2.58 5.93
CA VAL A 251 19.51 3.84 5.39
C VAL A 251 20.13 4.97 6.18
N SER A 252 20.80 5.90 5.52
CA SER A 252 21.26 7.12 6.13
C SER A 252 20.24 8.24 5.99
N TRP A 253 20.31 9.26 6.85
CA TRP A 253 19.44 10.43 6.71
C TRP A 253 19.67 11.15 5.37
N GLN A 254 20.92 11.18 4.88
CA GLN A 254 21.24 11.75 3.57
C GLN A 254 20.48 11.05 2.43
N LYS A 255 20.43 9.72 2.48
CA LYS A 255 19.69 8.93 1.50
C LYS A 255 18.18 9.11 1.63
N ALA A 256 17.68 9.21 2.88
CA ALA A 256 16.25 9.39 3.14
C ALA A 256 15.73 10.76 2.68
N PHE A 257 16.53 11.80 2.82
CA PHE A 257 16.17 13.18 2.44
C PHE A 257 16.77 13.64 1.12
N LEU A 258 17.54 12.79 0.43
CA LEU A 258 18.19 13.07 -0.85
C LEU A 258 19.03 14.36 -0.81
N THR A 259 19.69 14.63 0.31
CA THR A 259 20.54 15.81 0.52
C THR A 259 21.63 15.56 1.56
N GLU A 260 22.75 16.27 1.42
CA GLU A 260 23.83 16.34 2.43
C GLU A 260 23.68 17.55 3.35
N ASP A 261 22.75 18.45 3.03
CA ASP A 261 22.56 19.72 3.76
C ASP A 261 21.60 19.55 4.94
N ARG A 262 22.13 19.63 6.16
CA ARG A 262 21.34 19.58 7.39
C ARG A 262 20.29 20.71 7.48
N ALA A 263 20.63 21.91 7.01
CA ALA A 263 19.69 23.04 7.06
C ALA A 263 18.46 22.79 6.16
N ALA A 264 18.66 22.13 5.01
CA ALA A 264 17.55 21.70 4.15
C ALA A 264 16.66 20.68 4.87
N VAL A 265 17.25 19.71 5.60
CA VAL A 265 16.50 18.72 6.40
C VAL A 265 15.72 19.42 7.53
N GLU A 266 16.34 20.31 8.29
CA GLU A 266 15.69 21.05 9.37
C GLU A 266 14.53 21.92 8.88
N LYS A 267 14.69 22.55 7.72
CA LYS A 267 13.61 23.28 7.03
C LYS A 267 12.45 22.37 6.69
N HIS A 268 12.75 21.17 6.17
CA HIS A 268 11.73 20.16 5.88
C HIS A 268 11.00 19.72 7.15
N MET A 269 11.72 19.44 8.25
CA MET A 269 11.14 19.07 9.54
C MET A 269 10.22 20.15 10.08
N THR A 270 10.67 21.41 10.07
CA THR A 270 9.88 22.56 10.51
C THR A 270 8.59 22.68 9.69
N ALA A 271 8.68 22.57 8.36
CA ALA A 271 7.53 22.68 7.46
C ALA A 271 6.48 21.58 7.70
N ASN A 272 6.90 20.41 8.20
CA ASN A 272 6.04 19.28 8.49
C ASN A 272 5.61 19.17 9.96
N GLY A 273 5.95 20.15 10.81
CA GLY A 273 5.63 20.13 12.24
C GLY A 273 6.29 18.98 12.99
N THR A 274 7.44 18.53 12.52
CA THR A 274 8.19 17.39 13.07
C THR A 274 9.25 17.89 14.04
N SER A 275 9.39 17.27 15.19
CA SER A 275 10.49 17.52 16.14
C SER A 275 11.70 16.67 15.73
N TRP A 276 12.91 17.21 15.98
CA TRP A 276 14.14 16.48 15.64
C TRP A 276 15.28 16.82 16.61
N ARG A 277 16.31 15.99 16.59
CA ARG A 277 17.61 16.24 17.21
C ARG A 277 18.74 15.62 16.41
N TRP A 278 19.89 16.26 16.44
CA TRP A 278 21.15 15.74 15.95
C TRP A 278 22.01 15.23 17.10
N GLU A 279 22.60 14.04 16.93
CA GLU A 279 23.48 13.43 17.93
C GLU A 279 24.59 12.67 17.18
N ASP A 280 25.84 13.07 17.36
CA ASP A 280 27.01 12.47 16.69
C ASP A 280 26.87 12.29 15.17
N GLY A 281 26.25 13.25 14.51
CA GLY A 281 25.99 13.20 13.06
C GLY A 281 24.77 12.39 12.65
N ASN A 282 24.13 11.69 13.58
CA ASN A 282 22.89 10.96 13.36
C ASN A 282 21.68 11.90 13.54
N LEU A 283 20.60 11.58 12.86
CA LEU A 283 19.33 12.32 12.94
C LEU A 283 18.28 11.46 13.61
N SER A 284 17.71 11.95 14.70
CA SER A 284 16.46 11.44 15.23
C SER A 284 15.35 12.46 15.02
N TRP A 285 14.15 12.01 14.63
CA TRP A 285 12.98 12.86 14.52
C TRP A 285 11.72 12.11 14.87
N TRP A 286 10.70 12.86 15.30
CA TRP A 286 9.42 12.28 15.69
C TRP A 286 8.27 13.23 15.45
N ILE A 287 7.10 12.61 15.21
CA ILE A 287 5.82 13.30 15.07
C ILE A 287 4.73 12.48 15.74
N THR A 288 3.85 13.13 16.49
CA THR A 288 2.66 12.48 17.05
C THR A 288 1.48 12.71 16.11
N ARG A 289 0.78 11.61 15.80
CA ARG A 289 -0.38 11.60 14.90
C ARG A 289 -1.57 10.96 15.59
N PRO A 290 -2.82 11.34 15.26
CA PRO A 290 -3.98 10.54 15.64
C PRO A 290 -3.86 9.13 15.04
N SER A 291 -4.35 8.15 15.78
CA SER A 291 -4.46 6.77 15.30
C SER A 291 -5.69 6.53 14.44
N MET A 292 -6.66 7.45 14.53
CA MET A 292 -7.96 7.37 13.88
C MET A 292 -8.29 8.67 13.19
N PHE A 293 -9.03 8.55 12.07
CA PHE A 293 -9.51 9.69 11.30
C PHE A 293 -10.98 9.55 10.95
N LYS A 294 -11.67 10.67 10.89
CA LYS A 294 -13.01 10.74 10.31
C LYS A 294 -12.90 11.01 8.81
N TYR A 295 -13.30 10.05 7.99
CA TYR A 295 -13.28 10.17 6.54
C TYR A 295 -14.67 9.88 5.98
N ARG A 296 -15.24 10.83 5.25
CA ARG A 296 -16.60 10.75 4.69
C ARG A 296 -17.66 10.30 5.71
N GLY A 297 -17.57 10.84 6.92
CA GLY A 297 -18.50 10.56 8.03
C GLY A 297 -18.24 9.27 8.80
N GLN A 298 -17.22 8.51 8.45
CA GLN A 298 -16.83 7.28 9.15
C GLN A 298 -15.54 7.47 9.93
N LYS A 299 -15.50 7.00 11.19
CA LYS A 299 -14.27 6.92 11.98
C LYS A 299 -13.50 5.68 11.57
N LEU A 300 -12.26 5.83 11.18
CA LEU A 300 -11.41 4.78 10.65
C LEU A 300 -10.14 4.65 11.46
N TRP A 301 -9.67 3.41 11.65
CA TRP A 301 -8.33 3.13 12.15
C TRP A 301 -7.32 3.38 11.03
N PHE A 302 -6.62 4.51 11.10
CA PHE A 302 -5.71 4.95 10.05
C PHE A 302 -4.33 5.24 10.63
N CYS A 303 -3.56 4.19 10.81
CA CYS A 303 -2.18 4.29 11.30
C CYS A 303 -1.39 3.05 10.89
N CYS A 304 -0.07 3.10 11.05
CA CYS A 304 0.84 1.98 10.86
C CYS A 304 1.63 1.67 12.14
N VAL A 305 0.95 1.70 13.28
CA VAL A 305 1.57 1.58 14.60
C VAL A 305 2.37 0.29 14.77
N HIS A 306 1.84 -0.83 14.34
CA HIS A 306 2.50 -2.13 14.46
C HIS A 306 3.59 -2.36 13.41
N GLY A 307 3.35 -1.96 12.15
CA GLY A 307 4.30 -2.10 11.05
C GLY A 307 5.51 -1.17 11.16
N ASN A 308 5.34 -0.03 11.85
CA ASN A 308 6.44 0.92 12.11
C ASN A 308 7.03 0.77 13.53
N ASN A 309 6.69 -0.28 14.28
CA ASN A 309 7.28 -0.51 15.59
C ASN A 309 8.61 -1.27 15.49
N ALA A 310 9.57 -1.00 16.37
CA ALA A 310 10.87 -1.68 16.42
C ALA A 310 10.74 -3.22 16.50
N SER A 311 9.66 -3.74 17.09
CA SER A 311 9.38 -5.18 17.14
C SER A 311 9.27 -5.82 15.75
N PHE A 312 8.85 -5.06 14.73
CA PHE A 312 8.85 -5.48 13.34
C PHE A 312 10.29 -5.65 12.82
N LEU A 313 11.18 -4.70 13.12
CA LEU A 313 12.58 -4.77 12.71
C LEU A 313 13.37 -5.86 13.44
N LYS A 314 12.99 -6.20 14.67
CA LYS A 314 13.60 -7.33 15.39
C LYS A 314 13.41 -8.70 14.71
N ALA A 315 12.50 -8.78 13.74
CA ALA A 315 12.35 -9.94 12.85
C ALA A 315 13.04 -9.75 11.48
N HIS A 316 13.59 -8.57 11.20
CA HIS A 316 14.21 -8.24 9.92
C HIS A 316 15.62 -8.84 9.80
N PRO A 317 16.02 -9.42 8.64
CA PRO A 317 17.31 -10.06 8.45
C PRO A 317 18.54 -9.22 8.82
N LEU A 318 18.46 -7.91 8.67
CA LEU A 318 19.55 -6.98 8.99
C LEU A 318 19.59 -6.53 10.46
N TRP A 319 18.53 -6.81 11.23
CA TRP A 319 18.36 -6.25 12.58
C TRP A 319 18.07 -7.31 13.65
N PHE A 320 17.73 -8.56 13.28
CA PHE A 320 17.27 -9.60 14.21
C PHE A 320 18.29 -9.98 15.28
N ASP A 321 19.58 -9.76 15.01
CA ASP A 321 20.71 -10.06 15.90
C ASP A 321 21.22 -8.81 16.66
N LYS A 322 20.58 -7.63 16.46
CA LYS A 322 20.98 -6.41 17.11
C LYS A 322 20.26 -6.21 18.42
N ASP A 323 21.03 -6.14 19.50
CA ASP A 323 20.53 -5.75 20.82
C ASP A 323 20.62 -4.24 20.97
N LEU A 324 19.59 -3.54 20.45
CA LEU A 324 19.49 -2.10 20.46
C LEU A 324 18.25 -1.65 21.23
N PRO A 325 18.33 -0.51 21.94
CA PRO A 325 17.14 0.17 22.45
C PRO A 325 16.17 0.49 21.30
N ASN A 326 14.87 0.47 21.55
CA ASN A 326 13.85 0.69 20.51
C ASN A 326 14.07 1.98 19.71
N HIS A 327 14.50 3.06 20.35
CA HIS A 327 14.73 4.35 19.71
C HIS A 327 16.01 4.45 18.85
N HIS A 328 16.84 3.41 18.82
CA HIS A 328 18.02 3.30 17.95
C HIS A 328 17.77 2.46 16.69
N PHE A 329 16.59 1.83 16.57
CA PHE A 329 16.19 1.25 15.30
C PHE A 329 15.80 2.35 14.30
N PRO A 330 15.89 2.13 12.98
CA PRO A 330 15.56 3.11 11.95
C PRO A 330 14.21 3.77 12.14
N PHE A 331 13.26 3.02 12.70
CA PHE A 331 11.95 3.52 13.10
C PHE A 331 11.37 2.71 14.26
N THR A 332 10.55 3.36 15.06
CA THR A 332 9.72 2.72 16.09
C THR A 332 8.48 3.56 16.36
N THR A 333 7.55 3.02 17.13
CA THR A 333 6.34 3.70 17.56
C THR A 333 6.19 3.65 19.07
N TYR A 334 5.59 4.71 19.62
CA TYR A 334 5.19 4.85 21.00
C TYR A 334 3.75 5.34 21.06
N TYR A 335 3.10 5.29 22.21
CA TYR A 335 1.94 6.15 22.45
C TYR A 335 2.34 7.61 22.26
N GLY A 336 1.39 8.48 21.96
CA GLY A 336 1.68 9.88 21.64
C GLY A 336 2.33 10.68 22.78
N ASP A 337 2.27 10.19 24.01
CA ASP A 337 2.97 10.72 25.18
C ASP A 337 4.43 10.21 25.33
N GLY A 338 4.88 9.34 24.42
CA GLY A 338 6.22 8.76 24.42
C GLY A 338 6.38 7.49 25.24
N THR A 339 5.32 6.97 25.85
CA THR A 339 5.37 5.69 26.56
C THR A 339 5.39 4.50 25.61
N ASP A 340 6.04 3.40 25.99
CA ASP A 340 6.10 2.17 25.20
C ASP A 340 4.70 1.57 24.99
N ILE A 341 4.48 1.00 23.79
CA ILE A 341 3.29 0.22 23.50
C ILE A 341 3.54 -1.23 23.91
N GLU A 342 2.65 -1.79 24.68
CA GLU A 342 2.73 -3.15 25.21
C GLU A 342 2.79 -4.19 24.07
N ALA A 343 3.59 -5.23 24.24
CA ALA A 343 3.76 -6.26 23.21
C ALA A 343 2.43 -6.97 22.86
N GLU A 344 1.59 -7.18 23.87
CA GLU A 344 0.28 -7.81 23.73
C GLU A 344 -0.68 -6.93 22.90
N VAL A 345 -0.63 -5.61 23.07
CA VAL A 345 -1.41 -4.64 22.30
C VAL A 345 -0.98 -4.65 20.84
N LEU A 346 0.34 -4.63 20.58
CA LEU A 346 0.87 -4.74 19.20
C LEU A 346 0.49 -6.07 18.55
N GLN A 347 0.50 -7.17 19.32
CA GLN A 347 0.09 -8.48 18.83
C GLN A 347 -1.41 -8.51 18.51
N HIS A 348 -2.26 -7.99 19.40
CA HIS A 348 -3.70 -7.89 19.16
C HIS A 348 -4.02 -7.12 17.89
N ILE A 349 -3.37 -5.98 17.68
CA ILE A 349 -3.54 -5.19 16.45
C ILE A 349 -3.13 -6.02 15.21
N ARG A 350 -2.02 -6.76 15.27
CA ARG A 350 -1.60 -7.63 14.17
C ARG A 350 -2.61 -8.74 13.87
N ASP A 351 -3.12 -9.40 14.89
CA ASP A 351 -4.07 -10.49 14.76
C ASP A 351 -5.37 -10.02 14.08
N VAL A 352 -5.85 -8.83 14.41
CA VAL A 352 -7.01 -8.21 13.77
C VAL A 352 -6.74 -7.88 12.29
N HIS A 353 -5.56 -7.32 11.98
CA HIS A 353 -5.22 -6.91 10.63
C HIS A 353 -5.04 -8.08 9.67
N TRP A 354 -4.42 -9.17 10.11
CA TRP A 354 -4.10 -10.32 9.26
C TRP A 354 -5.27 -11.26 8.93
N GLN A 355 -6.43 -11.04 9.48
CA GLN A 355 -7.63 -11.81 9.12
C GLN A 355 -8.21 -11.46 7.74
N MET A 356 -7.57 -10.61 6.91
CA MET A 356 -8.13 -10.06 5.67
C MET A 356 -7.28 -10.32 4.42
N GLN A 357 -7.74 -9.95 3.20
CA GLN A 357 -7.57 -10.67 1.94
C GLN A 357 -6.60 -10.09 0.87
N LYS A 358 -6.37 -10.83 -0.22
CA LYS A 358 -5.36 -10.79 -1.29
C LYS A 358 -5.84 -10.21 -2.64
N GLY A 359 -4.98 -9.53 -3.42
CA GLY A 359 -5.31 -8.98 -4.74
C GLY A 359 -4.12 -8.76 -5.69
N ASP A 360 -4.39 -8.39 -6.97
CA ASP A 360 -3.43 -8.17 -8.07
C ASP A 360 -3.23 -6.69 -8.41
N LEU A 361 -3.17 -6.21 -9.70
CA LEU A 361 -3.02 -4.79 -10.00
C LEU A 361 -4.09 -3.97 -9.27
N LEU A 362 -3.66 -3.03 -8.44
CA LEU A 362 -4.50 -2.54 -7.39
C LEU A 362 -4.48 -1.02 -7.37
N VAL A 363 -5.62 -0.40 -7.61
CA VAL A 363 -5.85 1.00 -7.22
C VAL A 363 -6.57 0.97 -5.87
N LEU A 364 -5.90 1.50 -4.84
CA LEU A 364 -6.40 1.54 -3.48
C LEU A 364 -6.88 2.93 -3.13
N ASN A 365 -8.04 3.00 -2.48
CA ASN A 365 -8.36 4.12 -1.62
C ASN A 365 -7.61 3.92 -0.30
N ASN A 366 -6.51 4.63 -0.10
CA ASN A 366 -5.65 4.47 1.07
C ASN A 366 -6.35 4.78 2.40
N MET A 367 -7.46 5.52 2.37
CA MET A 367 -8.26 5.79 3.56
C MET A 367 -9.09 4.57 3.97
N TYR A 368 -9.55 3.76 3.01
CA TYR A 368 -10.37 2.57 3.26
C TYR A 368 -9.60 1.26 3.19
N CYS A 369 -8.38 1.26 2.69
CA CYS A 369 -7.65 0.04 2.41
C CYS A 369 -6.20 0.12 2.86
N GLN A 370 -5.81 -0.79 3.74
CA GLN A 370 -4.40 -1.08 4.02
C GLN A 370 -3.87 -2.09 3.02
N HIS A 371 -2.56 -2.12 2.87
CA HIS A 371 -1.86 -3.10 2.05
C HIS A 371 -0.61 -3.64 2.74
N ALA A 372 -0.19 -4.82 2.29
CA ALA A 372 0.98 -5.53 2.78
C ALA A 372 1.65 -6.32 1.67
N ARG A 373 2.87 -6.81 1.93
CA ARG A 373 3.59 -7.72 1.05
C ARG A 373 4.05 -8.95 1.83
N LEU A 374 3.69 -10.12 1.37
CA LEU A 374 4.25 -11.36 1.89
C LEU A 374 5.71 -11.54 1.43
N GLY A 375 6.48 -12.31 2.18
CA GLY A 375 7.82 -12.72 1.77
C GLY A 375 7.77 -13.61 0.53
N PHE A 376 8.82 -13.57 -0.28
CA PHE A 376 8.90 -14.33 -1.52
C PHE A 376 10.32 -14.82 -1.79
N THR A 377 10.43 -15.74 -2.73
CA THR A 377 11.71 -16.22 -3.27
C THR A 377 11.80 -15.90 -4.76
N GLY A 378 13.01 -15.77 -5.28
CA GLY A 378 13.23 -15.47 -6.69
C GLY A 378 12.97 -14.01 -7.06
N LYS A 379 12.53 -13.77 -8.29
CA LYS A 379 12.29 -12.42 -8.83
C LYS A 379 10.85 -11.99 -8.61
N ARG A 380 10.65 -10.76 -8.22
CA ARG A 380 9.36 -10.04 -8.17
C ARG A 380 9.64 -8.55 -8.25
N LYS A 381 8.97 -7.85 -9.14
CA LYS A 381 9.12 -6.39 -9.27
C LYS A 381 7.74 -5.73 -9.42
N LEU A 382 7.40 -4.90 -8.48
CA LEU A 382 6.24 -4.01 -8.55
C LEU A 382 6.69 -2.57 -8.62
N ALA A 383 5.92 -1.79 -9.35
CA ALA A 383 5.97 -0.34 -9.36
C ALA A 383 4.81 0.24 -8.53
N VAL A 384 4.99 1.41 -7.99
CA VAL A 384 3.96 2.14 -7.25
C VAL A 384 3.91 3.60 -7.66
N ALA A 385 2.71 4.15 -7.72
CA ALA A 385 2.47 5.58 -7.83
C ALA A 385 1.50 6.03 -6.73
N LEU A 386 1.72 7.24 -6.22
CA LEU A 386 0.91 7.86 -5.17
C LEU A 386 0.15 9.06 -5.76
N ALA A 387 -1.11 9.20 -5.41
CA ALA A 387 -1.94 10.24 -5.99
C ALA A 387 -2.91 10.87 -4.99
N LYS A 388 -3.24 12.13 -5.24
CA LYS A 388 -4.10 13.04 -4.50
C LYS A 388 -3.74 13.05 -3.02
N GLN A 389 -2.94 13.99 -2.66
CA GLN A 389 -2.58 14.24 -1.28
C GLN A 389 -3.84 14.52 -0.47
N ALA A 390 -4.14 13.72 0.55
CA ALA A 390 -5.16 14.06 1.51
C ALA A 390 -4.75 15.36 2.21
N GLN A 391 -5.68 16.27 2.37
CA GLN A 391 -5.43 17.48 3.15
C GLN A 391 -5.19 17.09 4.61
N ASP A 392 -4.37 17.89 5.28
CA ASP A 392 -4.14 17.76 6.71
C ASP A 392 -5.49 17.76 7.42
N TYR A 393 -5.76 16.71 8.13
CA TYR A 393 -6.92 16.46 8.99
C TYR A 393 -8.24 17.10 8.54
N PRO A 394 -9.30 16.35 8.31
CA PRO A 394 -10.63 16.92 8.14
C PRO A 394 -10.93 17.80 9.37
N GLU A 395 -11.45 18.99 9.14
CA GLU A 395 -11.79 20.02 10.16
C GLU A 395 -12.76 19.51 11.26
N ASP A 396 -13.27 18.29 11.12
CA ASP A 396 -14.28 17.67 12.01
C ASP A 396 -13.69 16.65 12.99
N TYR A 397 -12.44 16.83 13.44
CA TYR A 397 -11.84 15.96 14.44
C TYR A 397 -11.76 16.64 15.80
#